data_8ee3c9b2a884ed3a4f4f9e551dc74e17
#
_entry.id   8ee3c9b2a884ed3a4f4f9e551dc74e17
#
_cell.length_a   1.000
_cell.length_b   1.000
_cell.length_c   1.000
_cell.angle_alpha   90.00
_cell.angle_beta   90.00
_cell.angle_gamma   90.00
#
_symmetry.space_group_name_H-M   'P 1'
#
loop_
_entity.id
_entity.type
_entity.pdbx_description
1 polymer ?
#
loop_
_entity_poly.entity_id
_entity_poly.type
_entity_poly.pdbx_seq_one_letter_code
_entity_poly.pdbx_strand_id
1 'polypeptide(L)'
;VKVLNLATQQPSKEIEKRGPAVSAAFDAEGKPTKAAEGWARGCGITVEQAERIATDKGEWLVHRAKIEGQPTKNLLNDIVSSALAKLPIPKPMRWADKTVQFIRPVHTVTMLLGDELIEGEILGVASARTIRGHRFLGEKEFEIQHADQYPQLLREKGSVVADFNERKAEILAKSQAKATALGGVADIEESLLEEVTSLVEYPNVLAAKFEERFLAVPAEALVYTMKGDQKYFPIYDKDGKLLPHFIFVSNINPEDPTAIIEGNEKVVRPRLTDAEFFFKTDLKQKLVDRLPRLETVLFQQQLGTLKDKTDRIEQLAGEIAKQIGADEAKAKRAGLLSKCDLMTNMVFEFTDTQGVMGMHYARHDGEDEEVAVALNEQYMPRFAGDELPKSLVASAVALADKFD
;
A
#
# COMPACT_ATOMS: atom_id res chain seq x y z
N VAL A 1 4.18 10.65 -15.85
CA VAL A 1 4.10 9.37 -16.56
C VAL A 1 4.85 9.49 -17.88
N LYS A 2 5.72 8.52 -18.21
CA LYS A 2 6.39 8.41 -19.51
C LYS A 2 5.81 7.21 -20.25
N VAL A 3 5.35 7.43 -21.48
CA VAL A 3 4.86 6.37 -22.38
C VAL A 3 5.83 6.26 -23.53
N LEU A 4 6.42 5.07 -23.72
CA LEU A 4 7.37 4.81 -24.81
C LEU A 4 6.63 4.37 -26.05
N ASN A 5 7.15 4.78 -27.24
CA ASN A 5 6.64 4.36 -28.54
C ASN A 5 5.14 4.62 -28.75
N LEU A 6 4.62 5.73 -28.18
CA LEU A 6 3.23 6.12 -28.39
C LEU A 6 3.01 6.45 -29.87
N ALA A 7 2.02 5.80 -30.48
CA ALA A 7 1.66 6.06 -31.87
C ALA A 7 1.17 7.51 -32.02
N THR A 8 1.61 8.19 -33.10
CA THR A 8 1.22 9.58 -33.38
C THR A 8 -0.21 9.71 -33.89
N GLN A 9 -0.79 8.58 -34.33
CA GLN A 9 -2.16 8.51 -34.81
C GLN A 9 -2.85 7.23 -34.34
N GLN A 10 -4.10 7.32 -33.95
CA GLN A 10 -4.95 6.18 -33.66
C GLN A 10 -5.17 5.36 -34.93
N PRO A 11 -5.12 4.01 -34.87
CA PRO A 11 -5.43 3.19 -36.03
C PRO A 11 -6.86 3.40 -36.46
N SER A 12 -7.07 3.47 -37.79
CA SER A 12 -8.41 3.48 -38.37
C SER A 12 -9.13 2.18 -38.06
N LYS A 13 -10.43 2.28 -37.76
CA LYS A 13 -11.29 1.13 -37.49
C LYS A 13 -12.30 0.93 -38.61
N GLU A 14 -12.43 -0.27 -39.09
CA GLU A 14 -13.58 -0.67 -39.89
C GLU A 14 -14.72 -1.03 -38.89
N ILE A 15 -15.85 -0.35 -39.08
CA ILE A 15 -17.07 -0.70 -38.34
C ILE A 15 -18.08 -1.26 -39.33
N GLU A 16 -18.72 -2.33 -38.90
CA GLU A 16 -19.83 -2.94 -39.60
C GLU A 16 -21.11 -2.66 -38.80
N LYS A 17 -22.00 -1.85 -39.40
CA LYS A 17 -23.33 -1.61 -38.86
C LYS A 17 -24.33 -2.45 -39.60
N ARG A 18 -24.89 -3.43 -38.89
CA ARG A 18 -25.92 -4.31 -39.43
C ARG A 18 -27.28 -3.61 -39.41
N GLY A 19 -27.97 -3.65 -40.54
CA GLY A 19 -29.28 -3.10 -40.77
C GLY A 19 -30.39 -4.14 -40.67
N PRO A 20 -31.58 -3.81 -41.17
CA PRO A 20 -32.69 -4.76 -41.26
C PRO A 20 -32.37 -5.92 -42.25
N ALA A 21 -33.08 -7.03 -42.03
CA ALA A 21 -33.05 -8.15 -42.99
C ALA A 21 -33.56 -7.66 -44.37
N VAL A 22 -32.96 -8.13 -45.45
CA VAL A 22 -33.38 -7.74 -46.81
C VAL A 22 -34.87 -7.97 -47.07
N SER A 23 -35.43 -9.05 -46.52
CA SER A 23 -36.86 -9.33 -46.57
C SER A 23 -37.76 -8.30 -45.85
N ALA A 24 -37.22 -7.58 -44.90
CA ALA A 24 -37.92 -6.52 -44.14
C ALA A 24 -37.48 -5.10 -44.62
N ALA A 25 -36.39 -5.01 -45.38
CA ALA A 25 -35.83 -3.77 -45.89
C ALA A 25 -36.52 -3.28 -47.15
N PHE A 26 -37.17 -4.17 -47.91
CA PHE A 26 -37.87 -3.85 -49.14
C PHE A 26 -39.30 -4.37 -49.10
N ASP A 27 -40.22 -3.61 -49.70
CA ASP A 27 -41.62 -4.02 -49.87
C ASP A 27 -41.80 -5.01 -51.08
N ALA A 28 -43.06 -5.41 -51.34
CA ALA A 28 -43.38 -6.33 -52.40
C ALA A 28 -43.07 -5.78 -53.83
N GLU A 29 -43.01 -4.48 -53.94
CA GLU A 29 -42.63 -3.74 -55.18
C GLU A 29 -41.11 -3.46 -55.28
N GLY A 30 -40.32 -3.91 -54.27
CA GLY A 30 -38.87 -3.71 -54.22
C GLY A 30 -38.45 -2.31 -53.79
N LYS A 31 -39.33 -1.50 -53.20
CA LYS A 31 -39.01 -0.17 -52.68
C LYS A 31 -38.52 -0.25 -51.23
N PRO A 32 -37.57 0.60 -50.85
CA PRO A 32 -37.12 0.63 -49.46
C PRO A 32 -38.23 0.93 -48.46
N THR A 33 -38.26 0.17 -47.37
CA THR A 33 -39.19 0.44 -46.25
C THR A 33 -38.68 1.60 -45.39
N LYS A 34 -39.59 2.23 -44.61
CA LYS A 34 -39.20 3.28 -43.64
C LYS A 34 -38.15 2.83 -42.67
N ALA A 35 -38.10 1.54 -42.32
CA ALA A 35 -37.09 0.97 -41.43
C ALA A 35 -35.71 0.95 -42.09
N ALA A 36 -35.63 0.57 -43.37
CA ALA A 36 -34.39 0.61 -44.14
C ALA A 36 -33.89 2.03 -44.38
N GLU A 37 -34.79 2.97 -44.74
CA GLU A 37 -34.45 4.38 -44.90
C GLU A 37 -33.97 5.03 -43.60
N GLY A 38 -34.63 4.73 -42.47
CA GLY A 38 -34.23 5.23 -41.14
C GLY A 38 -32.85 4.73 -40.72
N TRP A 39 -32.55 3.45 -40.95
CA TRP A 39 -31.25 2.88 -40.70
C TRP A 39 -30.16 3.46 -41.60
N ALA A 40 -30.43 3.54 -42.93
CA ALA A 40 -29.48 4.08 -43.90
C ALA A 40 -29.14 5.57 -43.59
N ARG A 41 -30.16 6.37 -43.22
CA ARG A 41 -29.97 7.76 -42.76
C ARG A 41 -29.12 7.84 -41.50
N GLY A 42 -29.30 6.90 -40.54
CA GLY A 42 -28.47 6.79 -39.34
C GLY A 42 -27.04 6.35 -39.63
N CYS A 43 -26.78 5.75 -40.80
CA CYS A 43 -25.45 5.41 -41.30
C CYS A 43 -24.84 6.50 -42.20
N GLY A 44 -25.61 7.54 -42.58
CA GLY A 44 -25.19 8.60 -43.50
C GLY A 44 -25.09 8.14 -44.98
N ILE A 45 -25.86 7.11 -45.36
CA ILE A 45 -25.90 6.53 -46.70
C ILE A 45 -27.35 6.45 -47.22
N THR A 46 -27.52 6.15 -48.49
CA THR A 46 -28.82 5.73 -49.04
C THR A 46 -28.95 4.21 -48.92
N VAL A 47 -30.19 3.67 -49.04
CA VAL A 47 -30.42 2.22 -48.95
C VAL A 47 -29.73 1.47 -50.10
N GLU A 48 -29.61 2.10 -51.29
CA GLU A 48 -28.94 1.56 -52.46
C GLU A 48 -27.41 1.43 -52.29
N GLN A 49 -26.84 2.23 -51.40
CA GLN A 49 -25.39 2.18 -51.05
C GLN A 49 -25.08 1.13 -49.99
N ALA A 50 -26.10 0.51 -49.39
CA ALA A 50 -25.90 -0.54 -48.43
C ALA A 50 -25.43 -1.84 -49.10
N GLU A 51 -24.43 -2.47 -48.48
CA GLU A 51 -24.01 -3.81 -48.87
C GLU A 51 -25.00 -4.86 -48.31
N ARG A 52 -24.95 -6.07 -48.85
CA ARG A 52 -25.74 -7.21 -48.34
C ARG A 52 -24.80 -8.28 -47.81
N ILE A 53 -25.13 -8.84 -46.68
CA ILE A 53 -24.41 -9.96 -46.09
C ILE A 53 -25.36 -11.15 -45.92
N ALA A 54 -24.97 -12.30 -46.45
CA ALA A 54 -25.69 -13.54 -46.23
C ALA A 54 -25.23 -14.18 -44.90
N THR A 55 -26.18 -14.63 -44.10
CA THR A 55 -25.94 -15.36 -42.87
C THR A 55 -26.85 -16.57 -42.81
N ASP A 56 -26.62 -17.49 -41.89
CA ASP A 56 -27.47 -18.68 -41.65
C ASP A 56 -28.94 -18.33 -41.39
N LYS A 57 -29.24 -17.07 -41.05
CA LYS A 57 -30.58 -16.54 -40.72
C LYS A 57 -31.16 -15.66 -41.86
N GLY A 58 -30.56 -15.66 -43.04
CA GLY A 58 -30.95 -14.85 -44.17
C GLY A 58 -30.00 -13.73 -44.53
N GLU A 59 -30.38 -12.90 -45.53
CA GLU A 59 -29.62 -11.73 -45.94
C GLU A 59 -29.98 -10.50 -45.17
N TRP A 60 -28.97 -9.70 -44.86
CA TRP A 60 -29.13 -8.44 -44.11
C TRP A 60 -28.44 -7.29 -44.82
N LEU A 61 -28.98 -6.09 -44.69
CA LEU A 61 -28.28 -4.89 -45.07
C LEU A 61 -27.13 -4.66 -44.12
N VAL A 62 -26.00 -4.20 -44.63
CA VAL A 62 -24.81 -3.86 -43.84
C VAL A 62 -24.15 -2.61 -44.43
N HIS A 63 -23.66 -1.76 -43.54
CA HIS A 63 -22.82 -0.64 -43.90
C HIS A 63 -21.44 -0.81 -43.24
N ARG A 64 -20.41 -0.90 -44.09
CA ARG A 64 -19.02 -0.89 -43.64
C ARG A 64 -18.45 0.51 -43.84
N ALA A 65 -18.13 1.12 -42.70
CA ALA A 65 -17.51 2.43 -42.70
C ALA A 65 -16.11 2.34 -42.11
N LYS A 66 -15.16 2.96 -42.76
CA LYS A 66 -13.83 3.17 -42.20
C LYS A 66 -13.87 4.47 -41.38
N ILE A 67 -13.72 4.37 -40.06
CA ILE A 67 -13.54 5.53 -39.21
C ILE A 67 -12.03 5.80 -39.17
N GLU A 68 -11.62 6.91 -39.73
CA GLU A 68 -10.22 7.33 -39.69
C GLU A 68 -9.81 7.60 -38.24
N GLY A 69 -8.63 7.09 -37.88
CA GLY A 69 -8.04 7.32 -36.57
C GLY A 69 -7.68 8.80 -36.40
N GLN A 70 -7.89 9.30 -35.19
CA GLN A 70 -7.55 10.68 -34.86
C GLN A 70 -6.06 10.82 -34.53
N PRO A 71 -5.44 11.99 -34.79
CA PRO A 71 -4.10 12.29 -34.31
C PRO A 71 -4.04 12.20 -32.77
N THR A 72 -3.03 11.52 -32.24
CA THR A 72 -2.88 11.29 -30.79
C THR A 72 -2.86 12.59 -29.99
N LYS A 73 -2.26 13.64 -30.54
CA LYS A 73 -2.22 14.96 -29.90
C LYS A 73 -3.61 15.52 -29.56
N ASN A 74 -4.61 15.24 -30.37
CA ASN A 74 -5.99 15.71 -30.17
C ASN A 74 -6.71 14.90 -29.07
N LEU A 75 -6.21 13.71 -28.73
CA LEU A 75 -6.82 12.79 -27.77
C LEU A 75 -6.20 12.88 -26.37
N LEU A 76 -4.95 13.34 -26.25
CA LEU A 76 -4.19 13.24 -25.00
C LEU A 76 -4.83 13.98 -23.84
N ASN A 77 -5.38 15.18 -24.06
CA ASN A 77 -6.04 15.94 -22.99
C ASN A 77 -7.20 15.16 -22.36
N ASP A 78 -8.06 14.57 -23.19
CA ASP A 78 -9.21 13.80 -22.74
C ASP A 78 -8.80 12.47 -22.10
N ILE A 79 -7.78 11.82 -22.67
CA ILE A 79 -7.22 10.59 -22.12
C ILE A 79 -6.67 10.82 -20.71
N VAL A 80 -5.85 11.87 -20.52
CA VAL A 80 -5.25 12.19 -19.22
C VAL A 80 -6.34 12.61 -18.23
N SER A 81 -7.27 13.45 -18.61
CA SER A 81 -8.39 13.88 -17.75
C SER A 81 -9.23 12.68 -17.29
N SER A 82 -9.57 11.79 -18.24
CA SER A 82 -10.34 10.58 -17.94
C SER A 82 -9.57 9.60 -17.04
N ALA A 83 -8.26 9.46 -17.25
CA ALA A 83 -7.42 8.61 -16.42
C ALA A 83 -7.34 9.12 -14.98
N LEU A 84 -7.13 10.43 -14.80
CA LEU A 84 -7.07 11.05 -13.47
C LEU A 84 -8.41 10.97 -12.73
N ALA A 85 -9.53 11.14 -13.44
CA ALA A 85 -10.87 10.99 -12.85
C ALA A 85 -11.21 9.57 -12.36
N LYS A 86 -10.53 8.55 -12.90
CA LYS A 86 -10.72 7.14 -12.54
C LYS A 86 -9.75 6.64 -11.47
N LEU A 87 -8.82 7.47 -11.00
CA LEU A 87 -7.91 7.07 -9.91
C LEU A 87 -8.70 6.83 -8.62
N PRO A 88 -8.46 5.72 -7.92
CA PRO A 88 -9.11 5.44 -6.64
C PRO A 88 -8.51 6.30 -5.52
N ILE A 89 -8.93 7.56 -5.42
CA ILE A 89 -8.46 8.51 -4.42
C ILE A 89 -9.41 8.50 -3.22
N PRO A 90 -9.01 7.96 -2.05
CA PRO A 90 -9.90 7.86 -0.89
C PRO A 90 -10.36 9.21 -0.34
N LYS A 91 -9.48 10.22 -0.35
CA LYS A 91 -9.75 11.56 0.18
C LYS A 91 -9.21 12.63 -0.76
N PRO A 92 -9.98 13.02 -1.79
CA PRO A 92 -9.60 14.14 -2.64
C PRO A 92 -9.75 15.46 -1.88
N MET A 93 -8.91 16.44 -2.22
CA MET A 93 -8.97 17.78 -1.64
C MET A 93 -9.15 18.84 -2.72
N ARG A 94 -9.75 19.96 -2.35
CA ARG A 94 -9.77 21.20 -3.13
C ARG A 94 -8.67 22.13 -2.65
N TRP A 95 -8.24 23.06 -3.47
CA TRP A 95 -7.27 24.08 -3.09
C TRP A 95 -7.56 25.43 -3.75
N ALA A 96 -7.13 26.49 -3.08
CA ALA A 96 -7.39 27.89 -3.48
C ALA A 96 -8.89 28.12 -3.77
N ASP A 97 -9.20 28.81 -4.84
CA ASP A 97 -10.54 29.12 -5.35
C ASP A 97 -11.08 28.09 -6.36
N LYS A 98 -10.34 27.00 -6.59
CA LYS A 98 -10.66 26.00 -7.61
C LYS A 98 -11.73 25.02 -7.14
N THR A 99 -12.54 24.55 -8.10
CA THR A 99 -13.54 23.50 -7.88
C THR A 99 -12.99 22.10 -8.12
N VAL A 100 -11.86 21.99 -8.82
CA VAL A 100 -11.19 20.73 -9.10
C VAL A 100 -10.68 20.05 -7.82
N GLN A 101 -10.65 18.72 -7.84
CA GLN A 101 -10.20 17.92 -6.70
C GLN A 101 -9.10 16.94 -7.12
N PHE A 102 -8.09 16.78 -6.28
CA PHE A 102 -7.04 15.79 -6.45
C PHE A 102 -6.40 15.45 -5.10
N ILE A 103 -5.41 14.58 -5.09
CA ILE A 103 -4.70 14.15 -3.85
C ILE A 103 -3.96 15.32 -3.21
N ARG A 104 -3.35 16.20 -4.04
CA ARG A 104 -2.57 17.37 -3.62
C ARG A 104 -2.76 18.50 -4.62
N PRO A 105 -2.51 19.77 -4.25
CA PRO A 105 -2.51 20.89 -5.17
C PRO A 105 -1.56 20.68 -6.35
N VAL A 106 -2.06 20.92 -7.56
CA VAL A 106 -1.29 20.86 -8.80
C VAL A 106 -0.90 22.26 -9.20
N HIS A 107 0.39 22.50 -9.43
CA HIS A 107 0.95 23.81 -9.75
C HIS A 107 1.41 23.93 -11.21
N THR A 108 1.87 22.81 -11.79
CA THR A 108 2.34 22.75 -13.18
C THR A 108 1.81 21.49 -13.85
N VAL A 109 1.52 21.60 -15.13
CA VAL A 109 1.19 20.47 -16.00
C VAL A 109 2.02 20.58 -17.25
N THR A 110 2.64 19.48 -17.67
CA THR A 110 3.38 19.39 -18.91
C THR A 110 2.95 18.15 -19.66
N MET A 111 2.44 18.33 -20.86
CA MET A 111 2.11 17.24 -21.78
C MET A 111 2.93 17.42 -23.05
N LEU A 112 3.85 16.49 -23.33
CA LEU A 112 4.69 16.49 -24.51
C LEU A 112 4.53 15.20 -25.30
N LEU A 113 4.42 15.33 -26.62
CA LEU A 113 4.53 14.21 -27.56
C LEU A 113 5.80 14.43 -28.40
N GLY A 114 6.89 13.79 -28.01
CA GLY A 114 8.21 14.12 -28.53
C GLY A 114 8.61 15.56 -28.12
N ASP A 115 8.75 16.43 -29.09
CA ASP A 115 9.04 17.85 -28.92
C ASP A 115 7.77 18.76 -29.01
N GLU A 116 6.62 18.20 -29.38
CA GLU A 116 5.36 18.95 -29.50
C GLU A 116 4.70 19.12 -28.13
N LEU A 117 4.46 20.37 -27.72
CA LEU A 117 3.64 20.69 -26.56
C LEU A 117 2.17 20.45 -26.89
N ILE A 118 1.52 19.62 -26.13
CA ILE A 118 0.09 19.36 -26.23
C ILE A 118 -0.67 20.42 -25.45
N GLU A 119 -1.43 21.22 -26.14
CA GLU A 119 -2.30 22.21 -25.55
C GLU A 119 -3.46 21.54 -24.80
N GLY A 120 -3.82 22.08 -23.65
CA GLY A 120 -4.93 21.59 -22.84
C GLY A 120 -4.84 22.04 -21.40
N GLU A 121 -5.89 21.76 -20.65
CA GLU A 121 -5.98 22.06 -19.23
C GLU A 121 -6.26 20.78 -18.44
N ILE A 122 -5.43 20.52 -17.45
CA ILE A 122 -5.57 19.37 -16.55
C ILE A 122 -5.65 19.88 -15.11
N LEU A 123 -6.69 19.50 -14.38
CA LEU A 123 -6.92 19.92 -12.99
C LEU A 123 -6.87 21.45 -12.79
N GLY A 124 -7.36 22.19 -13.77
CA GLY A 124 -7.39 23.66 -13.76
C GLY A 124 -6.03 24.32 -13.95
N VAL A 125 -5.07 23.61 -14.58
CA VAL A 125 -3.74 24.13 -14.92
C VAL A 125 -3.46 23.87 -16.39
N ALA A 126 -3.13 24.94 -17.12
CA ALA A 126 -2.76 24.85 -18.53
C ALA A 126 -1.42 24.10 -18.70
N SER A 127 -1.36 23.26 -19.74
CA SER A 127 -0.13 22.58 -20.11
C SER A 127 0.92 23.57 -20.62
N ALA A 128 2.13 23.47 -20.07
CA ALA A 128 3.25 24.33 -20.42
C ALA A 128 4.57 23.54 -20.44
N ARG A 129 5.62 24.14 -21.01
CA ARG A 129 6.98 23.55 -20.99
C ARG A 129 7.68 23.79 -19.67
N THR A 130 7.18 24.70 -18.84
CA THR A 130 7.77 25.04 -17.56
C THR A 130 7.48 23.95 -16.53
N ILE A 131 8.54 23.37 -15.98
CA ILE A 131 8.49 22.41 -14.87
C ILE A 131 9.22 22.98 -13.66
N ARG A 132 8.91 22.44 -12.49
CA ARG A 132 9.52 22.84 -11.21
C ARG A 132 10.38 21.73 -10.66
N GLY A 133 11.52 22.12 -10.10
CA GLY A 133 12.36 21.23 -9.34
C GLY A 133 11.94 21.11 -7.88
N HIS A 134 12.75 20.36 -7.13
CA HIS A 134 12.64 20.24 -5.69
C HIS A 134 12.69 21.60 -5.01
N ARG A 135 11.77 21.83 -4.07
CA ARG A 135 11.55 23.16 -3.47
C ARG A 135 12.79 23.83 -2.89
N PHE A 136 13.72 23.04 -2.33
CA PHE A 136 14.89 23.55 -1.63
C PHE A 136 16.21 23.26 -2.33
N LEU A 137 16.28 22.24 -3.18
CA LEU A 137 17.53 21.74 -3.77
C LEU A 137 17.66 22.04 -5.26
N GLY A 138 16.53 22.08 -5.97
CA GLY A 138 16.49 22.26 -7.42
C GLY A 138 16.32 23.68 -7.87
N GLU A 139 16.51 23.91 -9.17
CA GLU A 139 16.07 25.15 -9.81
C GLU A 139 14.55 25.30 -9.64
N LYS A 140 14.13 26.51 -9.32
CA LYS A 140 12.71 26.79 -9.03
C LYS A 140 11.82 26.48 -10.22
N GLU A 141 12.23 26.91 -11.41
CA GLU A 141 11.51 26.70 -12.67
C GLU A 141 12.53 26.61 -13.82
N PHE A 142 12.29 25.68 -14.73
CA PHE A 142 13.09 25.51 -15.94
C PHE A 142 12.21 24.90 -17.06
N GLU A 143 12.65 25.01 -18.30
CA GLU A 143 11.90 24.52 -19.45
C GLU A 143 12.40 23.18 -19.96
N ILE A 144 11.46 22.39 -20.46
CA ILE A 144 11.70 21.10 -21.13
C ILE A 144 11.30 21.23 -22.60
N GLN A 145 12.19 20.82 -23.51
CA GLN A 145 11.97 20.92 -24.96
C GLN A 145 11.51 19.61 -25.58
N HIS A 146 11.86 18.47 -25.02
CA HIS A 146 11.52 17.14 -25.53
C HIS A 146 11.16 16.19 -24.38
N ALA A 147 10.16 15.33 -24.59
CA ALA A 147 9.68 14.38 -23.59
C ALA A 147 10.77 13.45 -23.03
N ASP A 148 11.75 13.08 -23.84
CA ASP A 148 12.87 12.21 -23.41
C ASP A 148 13.83 12.87 -22.42
N GLN A 149 13.86 14.19 -22.38
CA GLN A 149 14.72 14.92 -21.46
C GLN A 149 14.20 14.89 -20.01
N TYR A 150 12.93 14.54 -19.81
CA TYR A 150 12.23 14.72 -18.54
C TYR A 150 12.95 14.09 -17.34
N PRO A 151 13.30 12.79 -17.32
CA PRO A 151 13.93 12.19 -16.15
C PRO A 151 15.31 12.81 -15.83
N GLN A 152 16.15 12.97 -16.85
CA GLN A 152 17.49 13.48 -16.68
C GLN A 152 17.50 14.95 -16.26
N LEU A 153 16.70 15.78 -16.92
CA LEU A 153 16.61 17.20 -16.63
C LEU A 153 16.06 17.48 -15.23
N LEU A 154 15.08 16.68 -14.78
CA LEU A 154 14.57 16.74 -13.41
C LEU A 154 15.66 16.35 -12.41
N ARG A 155 16.45 15.34 -12.68
CA ARG A 155 17.54 14.93 -11.79
C ARG A 155 18.63 16.00 -11.70
N GLU A 156 19.09 16.53 -12.83
CA GLU A 156 20.22 17.47 -12.91
C GLU A 156 19.86 18.87 -12.44
N LYS A 157 18.77 19.43 -12.93
CA LYS A 157 18.31 20.78 -12.60
C LYS A 157 17.31 20.81 -11.47
N GLY A 158 16.43 19.85 -11.47
CA GLY A 158 15.32 19.81 -10.51
C GLY A 158 15.67 19.18 -9.17
N SER A 159 16.76 18.44 -9.05
CA SER A 159 17.04 17.60 -7.87
C SER A 159 15.85 16.72 -7.53
N VAL A 160 15.29 16.02 -8.54
CA VAL A 160 14.19 15.09 -8.41
C VAL A 160 14.50 13.80 -9.18
N VAL A 161 14.44 12.67 -8.51
CA VAL A 161 14.50 11.35 -9.13
C VAL A 161 13.09 10.95 -9.55
N ALA A 162 12.75 11.18 -10.80
CA ALA A 162 11.38 11.03 -11.30
C ALA A 162 10.91 9.58 -11.37
N ASP A 163 11.79 8.65 -11.76
CA ASP A 163 11.47 7.23 -11.85
C ASP A 163 11.35 6.61 -10.45
N PHE A 164 10.19 6.00 -10.18
CA PHE A 164 9.91 5.38 -8.88
C PHE A 164 10.83 4.20 -8.60
N ASN A 165 11.07 3.34 -9.58
CA ASN A 165 11.89 2.14 -9.39
C ASN A 165 13.37 2.49 -9.22
N GLU A 166 13.86 3.49 -9.96
CA GLU A 166 15.21 4.02 -9.79
C GLU A 166 15.39 4.60 -8.37
N ARG A 167 14.43 5.41 -7.92
CA ARG A 167 14.44 6.00 -6.58
C ARG A 167 14.38 4.94 -5.47
N LYS A 168 13.52 3.92 -5.64
CA LYS A 168 13.41 2.78 -4.72
C LYS A 168 14.70 1.99 -4.62
N ALA A 169 15.32 1.67 -5.76
CA ALA A 169 16.59 0.96 -5.79
C ALA A 169 17.73 1.76 -5.13
N GLU A 170 17.75 3.07 -5.35
CA GLU A 170 18.72 3.97 -4.71
C GLU A 170 18.58 4.01 -3.19
N ILE A 171 17.32 4.11 -2.68
CA ILE A 171 17.04 4.07 -1.23
C ILE A 171 17.49 2.73 -0.65
N LEU A 172 17.12 1.62 -1.28
CA LEU A 172 17.46 0.28 -0.81
C LEU A 172 18.99 0.10 -0.71
N ALA A 173 19.71 0.40 -1.80
CA ALA A 173 21.15 0.22 -1.86
C ALA A 173 21.88 1.09 -0.82
N LYS A 174 21.51 2.37 -0.69
CA LYS A 174 22.09 3.29 0.29
C LYS A 174 21.78 2.88 1.73
N SER A 175 20.58 2.39 1.99
CA SER A 175 20.18 1.92 3.33
C SER A 175 20.97 0.68 3.74
N GLN A 176 21.12 -0.29 2.86
CA GLN A 176 21.93 -1.48 3.11
C GLN A 176 23.41 -1.15 3.33
N ALA A 177 23.98 -0.26 2.52
CA ALA A 177 25.36 0.18 2.68
C ALA A 177 25.56 0.90 4.02
N LYS A 178 24.60 1.75 4.42
CA LYS A 178 24.66 2.47 5.70
C LYS A 178 24.55 1.50 6.89
N ALA A 179 23.67 0.52 6.84
CA ALA A 179 23.54 -0.52 7.87
C ALA A 179 24.81 -1.36 8.00
N THR A 180 25.41 -1.77 6.88
CA THR A 180 26.66 -2.52 6.84
C THR A 180 27.81 -1.72 7.49
N ALA A 181 27.88 -0.41 7.22
CA ALA A 181 28.88 0.47 7.84
C ALA A 181 28.71 0.57 9.37
N LEU A 182 27.50 0.34 9.90
CA LEU A 182 27.19 0.28 11.32
C LEU A 182 27.29 -1.14 11.92
N GLY A 183 27.77 -2.12 11.15
CA GLY A 183 27.98 -3.48 11.60
C GLY A 183 26.72 -4.34 11.62
N GLY A 184 25.69 -3.96 10.89
CA GLY A 184 24.41 -4.69 10.86
C GLY A 184 23.75 -4.77 9.50
N VAL A 185 22.50 -5.21 9.51
CA VAL A 185 21.62 -5.33 8.36
C VAL A 185 20.34 -4.53 8.62
N ALA A 186 19.93 -3.70 7.67
CA ALA A 186 18.68 -2.97 7.79
C ALA A 186 17.48 -3.90 7.51
N ASP A 187 16.49 -3.83 8.37
CA ASP A 187 15.21 -4.52 8.18
C ASP A 187 14.30 -3.65 7.31
N ILE A 188 14.28 -3.97 6.02
CA ILE A 188 13.59 -3.20 4.99
C ILE A 188 12.47 -4.07 4.39
N GLU A 189 11.27 -3.89 4.90
CA GLU A 189 10.09 -4.49 4.31
C GLU A 189 9.70 -3.79 3.00
N GLU A 190 9.28 -4.57 2.02
CA GLU A 190 8.94 -4.07 0.68
C GLU A 190 7.88 -2.97 0.72
N SER A 191 6.81 -3.18 1.50
CA SER A 191 5.71 -2.21 1.65
C SER A 191 6.17 -0.88 2.27
N LEU A 192 7.03 -0.95 3.29
CA LEU A 192 7.60 0.23 3.93
C LEU A 192 8.57 0.96 2.98
N LEU A 193 9.37 0.23 2.21
CA LEU A 193 10.25 0.80 1.20
C LEU A 193 9.47 1.55 0.12
N GLU A 194 8.37 0.99 -0.35
CA GLU A 194 7.47 1.64 -1.32
C GLU A 194 6.82 2.90 -0.77
N GLU A 195 6.36 2.85 0.48
CA GLU A 195 5.81 4.02 1.16
C GLU A 195 6.87 5.13 1.28
N VAL A 196 8.05 4.81 1.80
CA VAL A 196 9.17 5.78 1.94
C VAL A 196 9.58 6.34 0.59
N THR A 197 9.65 5.50 -0.46
CA THR A 197 9.95 5.94 -1.82
C THR A 197 8.93 6.95 -2.34
N SER A 198 7.65 6.79 -1.96
CA SER A 198 6.57 7.70 -2.34
C SER A 198 6.61 9.04 -1.60
N LEU A 199 7.25 9.11 -0.44
CA LEU A 199 7.32 10.30 0.41
C LEU A 199 8.45 11.27 0.02
N VAL A 200 9.42 10.84 -0.77
CA VAL A 200 10.60 11.64 -1.12
C VAL A 200 10.76 11.79 -2.64
N GLU A 201 11.32 12.90 -3.05
CA GLU A 201 11.64 13.20 -4.45
C GLU A 201 13.14 13.05 -4.75
N TYR A 202 13.99 13.37 -3.75
CA TYR A 202 15.45 13.30 -3.84
C TYR A 202 15.99 12.64 -2.56
N PRO A 203 16.12 11.31 -2.55
CA PRO A 203 16.40 10.57 -1.33
C PRO A 203 17.82 10.78 -0.81
N ASN A 204 17.92 11.22 0.44
CA ASN A 204 19.14 11.24 1.22
C ASN A 204 18.99 10.28 2.41
N VAL A 205 19.75 9.19 2.38
CA VAL A 205 19.69 8.14 3.40
C VAL A 205 20.65 8.47 4.54
N LEU A 206 20.10 8.65 5.72
CA LEU A 206 20.82 8.98 6.94
C LEU A 206 20.64 7.90 8.00
N ALA A 207 21.57 7.83 8.94
CA ALA A 207 21.47 6.97 10.11
C ALA A 207 21.46 7.82 11.37
N ALA A 208 20.70 7.38 12.35
CA ALA A 208 20.59 7.98 13.66
C ALA A 208 20.65 6.89 14.73
N LYS A 209 20.72 7.27 15.99
CA LYS A 209 20.84 6.37 17.14
C LYS A 209 19.82 6.71 18.23
N PHE A 210 19.64 5.76 19.11
CA PHE A 210 18.92 5.95 20.36
C PHE A 210 19.73 5.38 21.52
N GLU A 211 19.32 5.65 22.73
CA GLU A 211 20.04 5.22 23.92
C GLU A 211 19.93 3.69 24.11
N GLU A 212 21.08 3.03 24.34
CA GLU A 212 21.16 1.57 24.51
C GLU A 212 20.25 1.02 25.61
N ARG A 213 19.92 1.83 26.63
CA ARG A 213 19.00 1.42 27.70
C ARG A 213 17.64 0.94 27.21
N PHE A 214 17.19 1.46 26.07
CA PHE A 214 15.92 1.03 25.48
C PHE A 214 15.96 -0.41 24.95
N LEU A 215 17.11 -0.97 24.65
CA LEU A 215 17.26 -2.38 24.25
C LEU A 215 16.85 -3.38 25.31
N ALA A 216 16.59 -2.94 26.54
CA ALA A 216 15.97 -3.76 27.59
C ALA A 216 14.46 -4.02 27.34
N VAL A 217 13.83 -3.23 26.47
CA VAL A 217 12.45 -3.44 26.01
C VAL A 217 12.47 -4.43 24.86
N PRO A 218 11.48 -5.33 24.73
CA PRO A 218 11.38 -6.21 23.57
C PRO A 218 11.50 -5.47 22.25
N ALA A 219 12.32 -5.99 21.35
CA ALA A 219 12.64 -5.33 20.08
C ALA A 219 11.39 -5.02 19.25
N GLU A 220 10.42 -5.90 19.28
CA GLU A 220 9.17 -5.79 18.52
C GLU A 220 8.39 -4.53 18.88
N ALA A 221 8.37 -4.13 20.15
CA ALA A 221 7.72 -2.91 20.60
C ALA A 221 8.46 -1.64 20.13
N LEU A 222 9.80 -1.66 20.13
CA LEU A 222 10.62 -0.56 19.62
C LEU A 222 10.48 -0.42 18.10
N VAL A 223 10.51 -1.55 17.40
CA VAL A 223 10.42 -1.63 15.94
C VAL A 223 9.04 -1.19 15.44
N TYR A 224 7.98 -1.54 16.15
CA TYR A 224 6.64 -1.06 15.84
C TYR A 224 6.59 0.47 15.72
N THR A 225 7.12 1.17 16.72
CA THR A 225 7.20 2.63 16.70
C THR A 225 8.05 3.16 15.53
N MET A 226 9.21 2.54 15.29
CA MET A 226 10.13 2.99 14.24
C MET A 226 9.50 2.83 12.85
N LYS A 227 8.95 1.65 12.53
CA LYS A 227 8.38 1.36 11.21
C LYS A 227 7.01 2.01 11.03
N GLY A 228 6.11 1.82 11.98
CA GLY A 228 4.72 2.25 11.87
C GLY A 228 4.56 3.76 11.87
N ASP A 229 5.09 4.42 12.90
CA ASP A 229 4.89 5.85 13.10
C ASP A 229 5.88 6.71 12.30
N GLN A 230 7.16 6.34 12.33
CA GLN A 230 8.23 7.20 11.84
C GLN A 230 8.79 6.80 10.46
N LYS A 231 8.43 5.62 9.94
CA LYS A 231 8.89 5.09 8.64
C LYS A 231 10.42 4.91 8.61
N TYR A 232 11.01 4.50 9.74
CA TYR A 232 12.43 4.20 9.86
C TYR A 232 12.70 2.72 9.63
N PHE A 233 13.92 2.40 9.19
CA PHE A 233 14.41 1.03 9.04
C PHE A 233 15.29 0.68 10.23
N PRO A 234 14.87 -0.27 11.10
CA PRO A 234 15.69 -0.78 12.19
C PRO A 234 16.90 -1.53 11.65
N ILE A 235 17.97 -1.60 12.46
CA ILE A 235 19.20 -2.32 12.12
C ILE A 235 19.39 -3.45 13.12
N TYR A 236 19.63 -4.66 12.60
CA TYR A 236 19.94 -5.84 13.39
C TYR A 236 21.37 -6.28 13.16
N ASP A 237 21.97 -6.85 14.19
CA ASP A 237 23.29 -7.51 14.05
C ASP A 237 23.15 -8.88 13.36
N LYS A 238 24.30 -9.56 13.17
CA LYS A 238 24.36 -10.90 12.56
C LYS A 238 23.61 -12.00 13.35
N ASP A 239 23.40 -11.78 14.64
CA ASP A 239 22.73 -12.71 15.55
C ASP A 239 21.23 -12.39 15.68
N GLY A 240 20.71 -11.45 14.89
CA GLY A 240 19.33 -11.02 14.88
C GLY A 240 18.92 -10.14 16.07
N LYS A 241 19.87 -9.52 16.76
CA LYS A 241 19.59 -8.57 17.83
C LYS A 241 19.51 -7.15 17.30
N LEU A 242 18.52 -6.41 17.78
CA LEU A 242 18.34 -5.01 17.43
C LEU A 242 19.55 -4.19 17.89
N LEU A 243 20.13 -3.39 16.99
CA LEU A 243 21.15 -2.41 17.31
C LEU A 243 20.52 -1.06 17.71
N PRO A 244 21.19 -0.23 18.53
CA PRO A 244 20.69 1.07 18.94
C PRO A 244 20.79 2.13 17.82
N HIS A 245 20.50 1.71 16.59
CA HIS A 245 20.59 2.52 15.38
C HIS A 245 19.37 2.30 14.50
N PHE A 246 19.00 3.32 13.75
CA PHE A 246 17.98 3.25 12.72
C PHE A 246 18.37 4.07 11.50
N ILE A 247 17.81 3.70 10.36
CA ILE A 247 17.96 4.43 9.11
C ILE A 247 16.67 5.16 8.80
N PHE A 248 16.79 6.36 8.29
CA PHE A 248 15.68 7.14 7.76
C PHE A 248 16.06 7.83 6.46
N VAL A 249 15.06 8.20 5.68
CA VAL A 249 15.23 8.85 4.38
C VAL A 249 14.73 10.27 4.47
N SER A 250 15.65 11.21 4.29
CA SER A 250 15.36 12.63 4.21
C SER A 250 15.10 13.04 2.76
N ASN A 251 14.21 14.00 2.54
CA ASN A 251 13.97 14.60 1.23
C ASN A 251 14.86 15.84 0.97
N ILE A 252 15.84 16.10 1.81
CA ILE A 252 16.83 17.16 1.62
C ILE A 252 18.24 16.62 1.85
N ASN A 253 19.21 17.24 1.20
CA ASN A 253 20.61 16.84 1.28
C ASN A 253 21.48 18.06 1.61
N PRO A 254 21.51 18.53 2.87
CA PRO A 254 22.37 19.63 3.29
C PRO A 254 23.84 19.18 3.37
N GLU A 255 24.75 20.13 3.33
CA GLU A 255 26.19 19.86 3.55
C GLU A 255 26.46 19.29 4.95
N ASP A 256 25.77 19.81 5.97
CA ASP A 256 25.78 19.29 7.33
C ASP A 256 24.41 18.72 7.71
N PRO A 257 24.26 17.37 7.79
CA PRO A 257 23.02 16.73 8.17
C PRO A 257 22.78 16.64 9.68
N THR A 258 23.67 17.15 10.54
CA THR A 258 23.63 16.97 12.00
C THR A 258 22.28 17.37 12.60
N ALA A 259 21.76 18.54 12.23
CA ALA A 259 20.46 18.99 12.75
C ALA A 259 19.29 18.08 12.36
N ILE A 260 19.35 17.46 11.18
CA ILE A 260 18.33 16.51 10.73
C ILE A 260 18.42 15.21 11.54
N ILE A 261 19.63 14.69 11.74
CA ILE A 261 19.89 13.47 12.52
C ILE A 261 19.39 13.66 13.96
N GLU A 262 19.85 14.73 14.62
CA GLU A 262 19.42 15.06 15.98
C GLU A 262 17.90 15.28 16.09
N GLY A 263 17.29 15.89 15.08
CA GLY A 263 15.85 16.07 15.00
C GLY A 263 15.10 14.73 15.03
N ASN A 264 15.55 13.75 14.25
CA ASN A 264 14.96 12.43 14.20
C ASN A 264 15.21 11.63 15.49
N GLU A 265 16.40 11.75 16.09
CA GLU A 265 16.69 11.18 17.43
C GLU A 265 15.76 11.76 18.51
N LYS A 266 15.51 13.08 18.47
CA LYS A 266 14.58 13.76 19.40
C LYS A 266 13.13 13.31 19.20
N VAL A 267 12.73 12.98 17.99
CA VAL A 267 11.34 12.50 17.71
C VAL A 267 11.12 11.09 18.20
N VAL A 268 12.09 10.20 18.02
CA VAL A 268 11.93 8.79 18.42
C VAL A 268 12.02 8.58 19.93
N ARG A 269 12.86 9.37 20.61
CA ARG A 269 13.14 9.21 22.05
C ARG A 269 11.91 9.20 22.95
N PRO A 270 10.93 10.12 22.86
CA PRO A 270 9.71 10.07 23.67
C PRO A 270 8.95 8.77 23.51
N ARG A 271 8.80 8.28 22.30
CA ARG A 271 8.09 7.04 21.99
C ARG A 271 8.79 5.81 22.60
N LEU A 272 10.12 5.74 22.51
CA LEU A 272 10.89 4.68 23.15
C LEU A 272 10.84 4.79 24.70
N THR A 273 10.76 6.00 25.22
CA THR A 273 10.59 6.25 26.66
C THR A 273 9.23 5.77 27.14
N ASP A 274 8.17 6.01 26.36
CA ASP A 274 6.82 5.52 26.67
C ASP A 274 6.80 3.97 26.64
N ALA A 275 7.40 3.36 25.63
CA ALA A 275 7.51 1.89 25.53
C ALA A 275 8.27 1.31 26.75
N GLU A 276 9.39 1.92 27.14
CA GLU A 276 10.13 1.51 28.35
C GLU A 276 9.30 1.64 29.61
N PHE A 277 8.57 2.73 29.77
CA PHE A 277 7.70 2.99 30.92
C PHE A 277 6.57 1.96 30.99
N PHE A 278 5.87 1.71 29.90
CA PHE A 278 4.78 0.73 29.86
C PHE A 278 5.29 -0.68 30.14
N PHE A 279 6.39 -1.08 29.49
CA PHE A 279 7.00 -2.38 29.72
C PHE A 279 7.36 -2.59 31.19
N LYS A 280 8.11 -1.66 31.80
CA LYS A 280 8.49 -1.73 33.22
C LYS A 280 7.28 -1.69 34.16
N THR A 281 6.23 -1.00 33.79
CA THR A 281 5.01 -0.94 34.58
C THR A 281 4.25 -2.26 34.51
N ASP A 282 4.17 -2.85 33.33
CA ASP A 282 3.49 -4.13 33.13
C ASP A 282 4.20 -5.29 33.84
N LEU A 283 5.53 -5.27 33.92
CA LEU A 283 6.32 -6.29 34.64
C LEU A 283 6.05 -6.34 36.17
N LYS A 284 5.42 -5.31 36.75
CA LYS A 284 5.08 -5.29 38.18
C LYS A 284 3.94 -6.23 38.55
N GLN A 285 3.17 -6.70 37.59
CA GLN A 285 2.04 -7.58 37.78
C GLN A 285 2.14 -8.79 36.82
N LYS A 286 2.01 -9.99 37.35
CA LYS A 286 2.05 -11.21 36.54
C LYS A 286 0.90 -11.21 35.50
N LEU A 287 1.17 -11.90 34.41
CA LEU A 287 0.20 -12.00 33.31
C LEU A 287 -1.11 -12.64 33.78
N VAL A 288 -1.03 -13.72 34.58
CA VAL A 288 -2.19 -14.41 35.13
C VAL A 288 -3.06 -13.54 36.05
N ASP A 289 -2.46 -12.59 36.76
CA ASP A 289 -3.20 -11.70 37.68
C ASP A 289 -4.09 -10.70 36.92
N ARG A 290 -3.92 -10.61 35.61
CA ARG A 290 -4.76 -9.77 34.70
C ARG A 290 -6.02 -10.48 34.24
N LEU A 291 -6.10 -11.80 34.44
CA LEU A 291 -7.22 -12.62 34.00
C LEU A 291 -8.61 -12.10 34.45
N PRO A 292 -8.83 -11.67 35.71
CA PRO A 292 -10.12 -11.14 36.12
C PRO A 292 -10.54 -9.87 35.37
N ARG A 293 -9.59 -9.06 34.87
CA ARG A 293 -9.89 -7.86 34.11
C ARG A 293 -10.52 -8.14 32.75
N LEU A 294 -10.35 -9.33 32.20
CA LEU A 294 -10.99 -9.75 30.95
C LEU A 294 -12.52 -9.80 31.06
N GLU A 295 -13.09 -9.90 32.26
CA GLU A 295 -14.52 -9.80 32.52
C GLU A 295 -15.10 -8.42 32.16
N THR A 296 -14.27 -7.38 32.16
CA THR A 296 -14.69 -6.02 31.83
C THR A 296 -14.77 -5.74 30.33
N VAL A 297 -14.30 -6.67 29.50
CA VAL A 297 -14.25 -6.49 28.05
C VAL A 297 -15.25 -7.41 27.38
N LEU A 298 -16.27 -6.86 26.77
CA LEU A 298 -17.25 -7.61 25.98
C LEU A 298 -16.58 -8.17 24.72
N PHE A 299 -16.60 -9.48 24.55
CA PHE A 299 -16.15 -10.12 23.32
C PHE A 299 -17.27 -10.10 22.27
N GLN A 300 -18.40 -10.68 22.60
CA GLN A 300 -19.56 -10.74 21.72
C GLN A 300 -20.83 -10.92 22.57
N GLN A 301 -21.91 -10.22 22.23
CA GLN A 301 -23.10 -10.13 23.06
C GLN A 301 -23.69 -11.50 23.49
N GLN A 302 -23.64 -12.50 22.59
CA GLN A 302 -24.15 -13.84 22.86
C GLN A 302 -23.12 -14.80 23.47
N LEU A 303 -21.83 -14.50 23.31
CA LEU A 303 -20.72 -15.33 23.76
C LEU A 303 -20.04 -14.80 25.02
N GLY A 304 -20.47 -13.64 25.51
CA GLY A 304 -19.99 -13.07 26.75
C GLY A 304 -18.73 -12.23 26.63
N THR A 305 -17.92 -12.22 27.65
CA THR A 305 -16.72 -11.41 27.83
C THR A 305 -15.49 -12.11 27.24
N LEU A 306 -14.35 -11.39 27.18
CA LEU A 306 -13.05 -12.01 26.86
C LEU A 306 -12.64 -13.07 27.87
N LYS A 307 -13.09 -12.96 29.14
CA LYS A 307 -12.87 -13.98 30.15
C LYS A 307 -13.61 -15.29 29.79
N ASP A 308 -14.89 -15.18 29.41
CA ASP A 308 -15.68 -16.33 28.96
C ASP A 308 -15.04 -17.00 27.73
N LYS A 309 -14.56 -16.19 26.78
CA LYS A 309 -13.80 -16.68 25.63
C LYS A 309 -12.54 -17.45 26.06
N THR A 310 -11.77 -16.87 26.97
CA THR A 310 -10.53 -17.47 27.45
C THR A 310 -10.78 -18.81 28.14
N ASP A 311 -11.87 -18.94 28.92
CA ASP A 311 -12.24 -20.19 29.59
C ASP A 311 -12.62 -21.29 28.58
N ARG A 312 -13.30 -20.91 27.48
CA ARG A 312 -13.61 -21.86 26.40
C ARG A 312 -12.36 -22.26 25.64
N ILE A 313 -11.44 -21.29 25.35
CA ILE A 313 -10.15 -21.59 24.69
C ILE A 313 -9.32 -22.54 25.55
N GLU A 314 -9.24 -22.36 26.88
CA GLU A 314 -8.52 -23.25 27.78
C GLU A 314 -9.03 -24.69 27.64
N GLN A 315 -10.33 -24.90 27.69
CA GLN A 315 -10.93 -26.23 27.57
C GLN A 315 -10.72 -26.84 26.20
N LEU A 316 -11.02 -26.07 25.13
CA LEU A 316 -10.86 -26.53 23.75
C LEU A 316 -9.40 -26.85 23.43
N ALA A 317 -8.46 -26.01 23.85
CA ALA A 317 -7.03 -26.26 23.63
C ALA A 317 -6.57 -27.57 24.31
N GLY A 318 -7.06 -27.85 25.52
CA GLY A 318 -6.78 -29.12 26.21
C GLY A 318 -7.33 -30.33 25.45
N GLU A 319 -8.56 -30.27 24.97
CA GLU A 319 -9.17 -31.36 24.21
C GLU A 319 -8.50 -31.56 22.84
N ILE A 320 -8.17 -30.48 22.13
CA ILE A 320 -7.44 -30.55 20.86
C ILE A 320 -6.05 -31.13 21.11
N ALA A 321 -5.34 -30.70 22.16
CA ALA A 321 -4.02 -31.19 22.51
C ALA A 321 -4.00 -32.70 22.69
N LYS A 322 -4.97 -33.27 23.39
CA LYS A 322 -5.11 -34.74 23.52
C LYS A 322 -5.24 -35.44 22.18
N GLN A 323 -6.03 -34.88 21.28
CA GLN A 323 -6.27 -35.51 19.96
C GLN A 323 -5.04 -35.46 19.04
N ILE A 324 -4.24 -34.40 19.13
CA ILE A 324 -3.05 -34.23 18.27
C ILE A 324 -1.75 -34.72 18.93
N GLY A 325 -1.81 -35.24 20.18
CA GLY A 325 -0.65 -35.75 20.90
C GLY A 325 0.24 -34.65 21.50
N ALA A 326 -0.32 -33.45 21.78
CA ALA A 326 0.37 -32.37 22.47
C ALA A 326 0.21 -32.47 24.00
N ASP A 327 1.00 -31.70 24.74
CA ASP A 327 0.86 -31.57 26.20
C ASP A 327 -0.42 -30.83 26.56
N GLU A 328 -1.39 -31.55 27.15
CA GLU A 328 -2.69 -31.01 27.57
C GLU A 328 -2.54 -29.90 28.60
N ALA A 329 -1.67 -30.05 29.59
CA ALA A 329 -1.51 -29.12 30.68
C ALA A 329 -0.95 -27.76 30.17
N LYS A 330 0.07 -27.86 29.30
CA LYS A 330 0.64 -26.65 28.63
C LYS A 330 -0.37 -25.98 27.71
N ALA A 331 -1.14 -26.72 26.93
CA ALA A 331 -2.16 -26.18 26.04
C ALA A 331 -3.26 -25.44 26.82
N LYS A 332 -3.74 -26.05 27.92
CA LYS A 332 -4.70 -25.39 28.82
C LYS A 332 -4.11 -24.13 29.43
N ARG A 333 -2.87 -24.18 29.93
CA ARG A 333 -2.21 -23.02 30.51
C ARG A 333 -2.05 -21.87 29.49
N ALA A 334 -1.63 -22.18 28.30
CA ALA A 334 -1.51 -21.19 27.22
C ALA A 334 -2.88 -20.64 26.80
N GLY A 335 -3.91 -21.50 26.72
CA GLY A 335 -5.29 -21.08 26.46
C GLY A 335 -5.81 -20.08 27.50
N LEU A 336 -5.59 -20.40 28.79
CA LEU A 336 -5.97 -19.53 29.90
C LEU A 336 -5.31 -18.15 29.85
N LEU A 337 -4.03 -18.10 29.47
CA LEU A 337 -3.27 -16.84 29.40
C LEU A 337 -3.39 -16.09 28.07
N SER A 338 -4.04 -16.69 27.08
CA SER A 338 -4.00 -16.29 25.67
C SER A 338 -4.43 -14.84 25.40
N LYS A 339 -5.26 -14.22 26.21
CA LYS A 339 -5.79 -12.87 26.05
C LYS A 339 -5.39 -11.92 27.18
N CYS A 340 -4.57 -12.36 28.15
CA CYS A 340 -4.22 -11.55 29.32
C CYS A 340 -3.37 -10.33 28.96
N ASP A 341 -2.57 -10.38 27.89
CA ASP A 341 -1.75 -9.27 27.44
C ASP A 341 -2.56 -8.10 26.89
N LEU A 342 -3.80 -8.33 26.45
CA LEU A 342 -4.73 -7.26 26.07
C LEU A 342 -5.03 -6.28 27.22
N MET A 343 -4.78 -6.71 28.46
CA MET A 343 -4.96 -5.89 29.67
C MET A 343 -3.66 -5.20 30.10
N THR A 344 -2.63 -5.22 29.30
CA THR A 344 -1.35 -4.54 29.54
C THR A 344 -1.35 -3.14 28.94
N ASN A 345 -0.55 -2.25 29.53
CA ASN A 345 -0.39 -0.90 28.99
C ASN A 345 0.31 -0.93 27.63
N MET A 346 1.26 -1.85 27.45
CA MET A 346 2.00 -1.98 26.20
C MET A 346 1.07 -2.33 25.04
N VAL A 347 0.23 -3.34 25.18
CA VAL A 347 -0.69 -3.75 24.09
C VAL A 347 -1.81 -2.73 23.89
N PHE A 348 -2.21 -2.01 24.92
CA PHE A 348 -3.19 -0.92 24.80
C PHE A 348 -2.68 0.21 23.91
N GLU A 349 -1.42 0.62 24.07
CA GLU A 349 -0.80 1.70 23.27
C GLU A 349 -0.24 1.21 21.95
N PHE A 350 0.31 -0.01 21.91
CA PHE A 350 0.94 -0.62 20.75
C PHE A 350 0.19 -1.90 20.37
N THR A 351 -1.00 -1.76 19.80
CA THR A 351 -1.98 -2.84 19.60
C THR A 351 -1.44 -4.04 18.79
N ASP A 352 -0.56 -3.79 17.82
CA ASP A 352 0.01 -4.85 16.99
C ASP A 352 1.03 -5.74 17.73
N THR A 353 1.38 -5.37 18.96
CA THR A 353 2.25 -6.18 19.82
C THR A 353 1.50 -7.26 20.61
N GLN A 354 0.18 -7.39 20.43
CA GLN A 354 -0.61 -8.44 21.05
C GLN A 354 -0.06 -9.83 20.69
N GLY A 355 -0.04 -10.71 21.65
CA GLY A 355 0.56 -12.04 21.55
C GLY A 355 2.08 -12.01 21.74
N VAL A 356 2.80 -11.16 21.04
CA VAL A 356 4.25 -10.98 21.21
C VAL A 356 4.57 -10.52 22.64
N MET A 357 3.87 -9.50 23.13
CA MET A 357 4.06 -9.03 24.50
C MET A 357 3.58 -10.06 25.52
N GLY A 358 2.51 -10.78 25.24
CA GLY A 358 2.08 -11.93 26.04
C GLY A 358 3.19 -12.96 26.23
N MET A 359 3.90 -13.31 25.15
CA MET A 359 5.06 -14.20 25.17
C MET A 359 6.19 -13.66 26.07
N HIS A 360 6.57 -12.40 25.92
CA HIS A 360 7.64 -11.80 26.72
C HIS A 360 7.28 -11.73 28.21
N TYR A 361 6.03 -11.36 28.54
CA TYR A 361 5.56 -11.34 29.93
C TYR A 361 5.47 -12.74 30.52
N ALA A 362 5.02 -13.74 29.78
CA ALA A 362 4.98 -15.13 30.22
C ALA A 362 6.38 -15.65 30.55
N ARG A 363 7.38 -15.37 29.70
CA ARG A 363 8.78 -15.69 29.97
C ARG A 363 9.30 -15.02 31.24
N HIS A 364 8.99 -13.74 31.42
CA HIS A 364 9.35 -12.99 32.64
C HIS A 364 8.73 -13.60 33.90
N ASP A 365 7.48 -14.05 33.80
CA ASP A 365 6.74 -14.67 34.91
C ASP A 365 7.19 -16.10 35.23
N GLY A 366 8.05 -16.69 34.42
CA GLY A 366 8.61 -18.04 34.57
C GLY A 366 7.69 -19.14 34.05
N GLU A 367 6.79 -18.83 33.10
CA GLU A 367 6.00 -19.84 32.40
C GLU A 367 6.90 -20.73 31.51
N ASP A 368 6.43 -21.95 31.22
CA ASP A 368 7.11 -22.85 30.27
C ASP A 368 7.27 -22.18 28.90
N GLU A 369 8.38 -22.42 28.21
CA GLU A 369 8.69 -21.80 26.93
C GLU A 369 7.64 -22.10 25.85
N GLU A 370 7.12 -23.37 25.81
CA GLU A 370 6.06 -23.69 24.84
C GLU A 370 4.76 -22.94 25.14
N VAL A 371 4.45 -22.73 26.43
CA VAL A 371 3.31 -21.89 26.84
C VAL A 371 3.53 -20.45 26.40
N ALA A 372 4.70 -19.87 26.67
CA ALA A 372 5.03 -18.52 26.29
C ALA A 372 4.93 -18.29 24.77
N VAL A 373 5.57 -19.16 23.98
CA VAL A 373 5.55 -19.10 22.51
C VAL A 373 4.12 -19.23 21.96
N ALA A 374 3.30 -20.11 22.56
CA ALA A 374 1.91 -20.29 22.14
C ALA A 374 1.07 -19.03 22.28
N LEU A 375 1.39 -18.13 23.23
CA LEU A 375 0.68 -16.85 23.36
C LEU A 375 0.87 -15.93 22.15
N ASN A 376 2.01 -16.02 21.47
CA ASN A 376 2.22 -15.30 20.22
C ASN A 376 1.65 -16.07 19.01
N GLU A 377 1.96 -17.37 18.93
CA GLU A 377 1.63 -18.19 17.75
C GLU A 377 0.13 -18.52 17.65
N GLN A 378 -0.67 -18.34 18.69
CA GLN A 378 -2.13 -18.53 18.63
C GLN A 378 -2.81 -17.70 17.53
N TYR A 379 -2.23 -16.58 17.17
CA TYR A 379 -2.76 -15.71 16.13
C TYR A 379 -2.39 -16.17 14.70
N MET A 380 -1.46 -17.13 14.58
CA MET A 380 -1.03 -17.64 13.28
C MET A 380 -2.02 -18.68 12.71
N PRO A 381 -2.23 -18.71 11.38
CA PRO A 381 -1.84 -17.68 10.43
C PRO A 381 -2.71 -16.43 10.59
N ARG A 382 -2.11 -15.25 10.51
CA ARG A 382 -2.82 -13.95 10.62
C ARG A 382 -3.47 -13.54 9.30
N PHE A 383 -2.87 -13.97 8.19
CA PHE A 383 -3.32 -13.69 6.83
C PHE A 383 -2.98 -14.84 5.88
N ALA A 384 -3.50 -14.82 4.66
CA ALA A 384 -3.22 -15.85 3.66
C ALA A 384 -1.73 -15.87 3.28
N GLY A 385 -1.07 -17.01 3.49
CA GLY A 385 0.37 -17.19 3.25
C GLY A 385 1.26 -16.92 4.46
N ASP A 386 0.69 -16.57 5.63
CA ASP A 386 1.44 -16.44 6.89
C ASP A 386 1.97 -17.81 7.38
N GLU A 387 2.94 -17.76 8.27
CA GLU A 387 3.49 -18.97 8.92
C GLU A 387 2.44 -19.67 9.80
N LEU A 388 2.59 -20.97 9.96
CA LEU A 388 1.78 -21.74 10.89
C LEU A 388 2.46 -21.81 12.26
N PRO A 389 1.70 -22.07 13.36
CA PRO A 389 2.27 -22.35 14.65
C PRO A 389 3.31 -23.50 14.58
N LYS A 390 4.46 -23.33 15.23
CA LYS A 390 5.59 -24.27 15.13
C LYS A 390 5.48 -25.46 16.07
N SER A 391 4.82 -25.28 17.23
CA SER A 391 4.64 -26.38 18.19
C SER A 391 3.20 -26.92 18.15
N LEU A 392 3.03 -28.15 18.60
CA LEU A 392 1.70 -28.76 18.74
C LEU A 392 0.87 -28.06 19.82
N VAL A 393 1.50 -27.54 20.88
CA VAL A 393 0.85 -26.77 21.93
C VAL A 393 0.29 -25.46 21.32
N ALA A 394 1.13 -24.72 20.57
CA ALA A 394 0.70 -23.50 19.91
C ALA A 394 -0.41 -23.76 18.86
N SER A 395 -0.31 -24.88 18.13
CA SER A 395 -1.32 -25.30 17.17
C SER A 395 -2.67 -25.58 17.85
N ALA A 396 -2.64 -26.26 19.02
CA ALA A 396 -3.86 -26.53 19.79
C ALA A 396 -4.55 -25.22 20.22
N VAL A 397 -3.78 -24.24 20.72
CA VAL A 397 -4.31 -22.95 21.15
C VAL A 397 -4.83 -22.13 19.95
N ALA A 398 -4.08 -22.13 18.84
CA ALA A 398 -4.48 -21.42 17.62
C ALA A 398 -5.78 -21.97 17.03
N LEU A 399 -5.97 -23.28 17.05
CA LEU A 399 -7.22 -23.93 16.63
C LEU A 399 -8.36 -23.60 17.60
N ALA A 400 -8.09 -23.68 18.92
CA ALA A 400 -9.10 -23.35 19.93
C ALA A 400 -9.62 -21.90 19.81
N ASP A 401 -8.70 -20.92 19.58
CA ASP A 401 -9.08 -19.52 19.40
C ASP A 401 -9.92 -19.27 18.13
N LYS A 402 -9.67 -20.06 17.08
CA LYS A 402 -10.39 -19.95 15.80
C LYS A 402 -11.73 -20.68 15.78
N PHE A 403 -11.88 -21.73 16.59
CA PHE A 403 -13.13 -22.47 16.68
C PHE A 403 -14.13 -21.87 17.67
N ASP A 404 -13.66 -21.08 18.64
CA ASP A 404 -14.52 -20.30 19.53
C ASP A 404 -15.13 -19.10 18.79
#